data_8f3cb4b51421d31494d4501dea9c2db9
#
_entry.id   8f3cb4b51421d31494d4501dea9c2db9
#
_cell.length_a   1.000
_cell.length_b   1.000
_cell.length_c   1.000
_cell.angle_alpha   90.00
_cell.angle_beta   90.00
_cell.angle_gamma   90.00
#
_symmetry.space_group_name_H-M   'P 1'
#
loop_
_entity.id
_entity.type
_entity.pdbx_description
1 polymer ?
#
loop_
_entity_poly.entity_id
_entity_poly.type
_entity_poly.pdbx_seq_one_letter_code
_entity_poly.pdbx_strand_id
1 'polypeptide(L)'
;MGEAAPGIELRIADSGEVLVKGVSVLKGYYQRPDATAEVLDAEGYFHTGDAGVIDSEGHLRIIDRAKDVGRLTGGAIFAPNYIENKLKFFPQIKEAVCFGHERENVCAFVNIDFEAVGNWAERQGLPYSGYVDLASKPQVLDLIADCVRQVNADLAAEEGMAATQIARFLVLHKELDPDDDELTRTRKVRRKFVADKYAVLVDALYGGLGEQFIETQVKFEDGRSGSVSATLPIRDAQRHAA
;
A
#
# COMPACT_ATOMS: atom_id res chain seq x y z
N MET A 1 6.08 -17.56 -6.97
CA MET A 1 6.56 -17.68 -8.34
C MET A 1 7.59 -18.79 -8.35
N GLY A 2 8.75 -18.81 -8.72
CA GLY A 2 9.63 -19.97 -8.75
C GLY A 2 11.04 -19.59 -9.15
N GLU A 3 11.86 -20.59 -9.41
CA GLU A 3 13.23 -20.43 -9.86
C GLU A 3 13.30 -20.05 -11.34
N ALA A 4 14.46 -19.52 -11.76
CA ALA A 4 14.73 -19.24 -13.17
C ALA A 4 14.71 -20.55 -13.98
N ALA A 5 14.03 -20.56 -15.13
CA ALA A 5 14.07 -21.70 -16.05
C ALA A 5 15.49 -21.89 -16.62
N PRO A 6 15.88 -23.11 -17.05
CA PRO A 6 17.17 -23.34 -17.67
C PRO A 6 17.44 -22.39 -18.84
N GLY A 7 18.60 -21.73 -18.83
CA GLY A 7 19.00 -20.75 -19.85
C GLY A 7 18.40 -19.34 -19.66
N ILE A 8 17.74 -19.10 -18.54
CA ILE A 8 17.27 -17.77 -18.09
C ILE A 8 18.11 -17.31 -16.90
N GLU A 9 18.60 -16.10 -16.98
CA GLU A 9 19.30 -15.40 -15.90
C GLU A 9 18.38 -14.34 -15.32
N LEU A 10 18.23 -14.32 -13.98
CA LEU A 10 17.50 -13.32 -13.23
C LEU A 10 18.47 -12.46 -12.43
N ARG A 11 18.26 -11.16 -12.44
CA ARG A 11 19.00 -10.20 -11.60
C ARG A 11 18.01 -9.20 -11.00
N ILE A 12 18.24 -8.82 -9.75
CA ILE A 12 17.54 -7.69 -9.15
C ILE A 12 18.48 -6.49 -9.25
N ALA A 13 18.02 -5.44 -9.92
CA ALA A 13 18.74 -4.18 -10.01
C ALA A 13 18.76 -3.45 -8.66
N ASP A 14 19.67 -2.46 -8.51
CA ASP A 14 19.72 -1.63 -7.29
C ASP A 14 18.40 -0.90 -7.02
N SER A 15 17.60 -0.62 -8.07
CA SER A 15 16.25 -0.06 -7.94
C SER A 15 15.24 -1.04 -7.34
N GLY A 16 15.55 -2.33 -7.28
CA GLY A 16 14.63 -3.42 -6.95
C GLY A 16 13.94 -4.02 -8.18
N GLU A 17 14.21 -3.51 -9.38
CA GLU A 17 13.61 -4.01 -10.62
C GLU A 17 14.15 -5.40 -10.98
N VAL A 18 13.27 -6.28 -11.43
CA VAL A 18 13.61 -7.60 -11.94
C VAL A 18 14.10 -7.47 -13.37
N LEU A 19 15.33 -7.90 -13.61
CA LEU A 19 15.96 -7.96 -14.92
C LEU A 19 16.05 -9.42 -15.37
N VAL A 20 15.71 -9.68 -16.63
CA VAL A 20 15.69 -11.02 -17.21
C VAL A 20 16.55 -11.06 -18.46
N LYS A 21 17.44 -12.08 -18.55
CA LYS A 21 18.25 -12.33 -19.75
C LYS A 21 18.13 -13.79 -20.15
N GLY A 22 18.09 -14.08 -21.44
CA GLY A 22 18.07 -15.45 -21.93
C GLY A 22 17.35 -15.60 -23.26
N VAL A 23 17.26 -16.84 -23.71
CA VAL A 23 16.73 -17.19 -25.06
C VAL A 23 15.25 -16.89 -25.26
N SER A 24 14.49 -16.76 -24.16
CA SER A 24 13.05 -16.42 -24.19
C SER A 24 12.78 -14.91 -24.24
N VAL A 25 13.82 -14.09 -24.01
CA VAL A 25 13.67 -12.63 -24.06
C VAL A 25 13.49 -12.20 -25.53
N LEU A 26 12.57 -11.24 -25.74
CA LEU A 26 12.32 -10.68 -27.06
C LEU A 26 13.60 -10.06 -27.65
N LYS A 27 13.76 -10.15 -28.97
CA LYS A 27 14.87 -9.49 -29.69
C LYS A 27 14.61 -7.99 -29.91
N GLY A 28 13.39 -7.57 -29.79
CA GLY A 28 12.94 -6.19 -29.96
C GLY A 28 11.48 -6.09 -30.37
N TYR A 29 10.91 -4.91 -30.22
CA TYR A 29 9.56 -4.59 -30.70
C TYR A 29 9.59 -4.31 -32.21
N TYR A 30 8.65 -4.89 -32.95
CA TYR A 30 8.56 -4.74 -34.42
C TYR A 30 8.45 -3.25 -34.82
N GLN A 31 9.38 -2.78 -35.64
CA GLN A 31 9.49 -1.40 -36.09
C GLN A 31 9.50 -0.31 -35.00
N ARG A 32 9.91 -0.68 -33.76
CA ARG A 32 9.99 0.23 -32.62
C ARG A 32 11.35 0.12 -31.92
N PRO A 33 12.43 0.59 -32.57
CA PRO A 33 13.76 0.55 -31.98
C PRO A 33 13.87 1.43 -30.71
N ASP A 34 13.13 2.54 -30.67
CA ASP A 34 12.97 3.42 -29.51
C ASP A 34 12.46 2.64 -28.28
N ALA A 35 11.30 2.00 -28.41
CA ALA A 35 10.69 1.20 -27.36
C ALA A 35 11.55 -0.04 -27.00
N THR A 36 12.31 -0.58 -27.95
CA THR A 36 13.24 -1.68 -27.66
C THR A 36 14.40 -1.22 -26.79
N ALA A 37 14.97 -0.05 -27.09
CA ALA A 37 16.08 0.51 -26.32
C ALA A 37 15.67 0.93 -24.88
N GLU A 38 14.39 1.21 -24.65
CA GLU A 38 13.86 1.50 -23.31
C GLU A 38 13.83 0.27 -22.40
N VAL A 39 13.70 -0.95 -22.97
CA VAL A 39 13.48 -2.17 -22.21
C VAL A 39 14.61 -3.21 -22.32
N LEU A 40 15.56 -3.03 -23.24
CA LEU A 40 16.74 -3.90 -23.38
C LEU A 40 17.99 -3.07 -23.17
N ASP A 41 18.78 -3.44 -22.15
CA ASP A 41 20.05 -2.78 -21.89
C ASP A 41 21.20 -3.31 -22.80
N ALA A 42 22.37 -2.66 -22.70
CA ALA A 42 23.54 -3.05 -23.48
C ALA A 42 24.12 -4.44 -23.11
N GLU A 43 23.79 -4.95 -21.93
CA GLU A 43 24.18 -6.27 -21.46
C GLU A 43 23.21 -7.36 -21.92
N GLY A 44 22.08 -7.00 -22.53
CA GLY A 44 21.04 -7.88 -23.03
C GLY A 44 20.00 -8.29 -21.98
N TYR A 45 19.90 -7.56 -20.88
CA TYR A 45 18.82 -7.74 -19.92
C TYR A 45 17.58 -6.99 -20.35
N PHE A 46 16.44 -7.64 -20.17
CA PHE A 46 15.12 -7.06 -20.32
C PHE A 46 14.67 -6.47 -18.99
N HIS A 47 14.34 -5.18 -19.01
CA HIS A 47 13.74 -4.45 -17.91
C HIS A 47 12.25 -4.77 -17.85
N THR A 48 11.83 -5.54 -16.84
CA THR A 48 10.45 -6.04 -16.75
C THR A 48 9.45 -4.96 -16.33
N GLY A 49 9.91 -3.89 -15.70
CA GLY A 49 9.09 -2.88 -15.05
C GLY A 49 8.42 -3.37 -13.76
N ASP A 50 8.78 -4.57 -13.30
CA ASP A 50 8.30 -5.15 -12.05
C ASP A 50 9.44 -5.21 -11.04
N ALA A 51 9.15 -4.91 -9.77
CA ALA A 51 10.09 -5.08 -8.66
C ALA A 51 9.89 -6.43 -7.98
N GLY A 52 10.99 -7.02 -7.53
CA GLY A 52 10.96 -8.33 -6.89
C GLY A 52 12.09 -8.54 -5.91
N VAL A 53 12.00 -9.64 -5.21
CA VAL A 53 13.05 -10.17 -4.32
C VAL A 53 13.30 -11.64 -4.69
N ILE A 54 14.53 -12.08 -4.55
CA ILE A 54 14.90 -13.50 -4.66
C ILE A 54 15.17 -13.96 -3.22
N ASP A 55 14.45 -14.99 -2.78
CA ASP A 55 14.60 -15.53 -1.44
C ASP A 55 15.83 -16.44 -1.33
N SER A 56 16.11 -16.94 -0.12
CA SER A 56 17.24 -17.82 0.17
C SER A 56 17.19 -19.18 -0.55
N GLU A 57 16.01 -19.57 -1.07
CA GLU A 57 15.82 -20.78 -1.86
C GLU A 57 15.98 -20.52 -3.38
N GLY A 58 16.23 -19.26 -3.78
CA GLY A 58 16.38 -18.86 -5.19
C GLY A 58 15.05 -18.55 -5.91
N HIS A 59 13.93 -18.49 -5.18
CA HIS A 59 12.64 -18.21 -5.78
C HIS A 59 12.41 -16.71 -5.95
N LEU A 60 12.06 -16.31 -7.16
CA LEU A 60 11.63 -14.94 -7.46
C LEU A 60 10.21 -14.70 -6.92
N ARG A 61 10.03 -13.61 -6.19
CA ARG A 61 8.73 -13.07 -5.78
C ARG A 61 8.60 -11.64 -6.26
N ILE A 62 7.59 -11.36 -7.09
CA ILE A 62 7.25 -10.00 -7.49
C ILE A 62 6.48 -9.33 -6.34
N ILE A 63 6.88 -8.11 -6.00
CA ILE A 63 6.31 -7.35 -4.87
C ILE A 63 5.51 -6.13 -5.33
N ASP A 64 5.88 -5.50 -6.45
CA ASP A 64 5.20 -4.30 -6.97
C ASP A 64 5.64 -4.01 -8.42
N ARG A 65 5.14 -2.90 -9.00
CA ARG A 65 5.75 -2.28 -10.17
C ARG A 65 6.99 -1.50 -9.77
N ALA A 66 8.08 -1.60 -10.53
CA ALA A 66 9.36 -0.95 -10.24
C ALA A 66 9.23 0.57 -10.01
N LYS A 67 8.36 1.24 -10.79
CA LYS A 67 8.08 2.68 -10.68
C LYS A 67 7.32 3.09 -9.41
N ASP A 68 6.62 2.13 -8.78
CA ASP A 68 5.78 2.37 -7.59
C ASP A 68 6.53 2.01 -6.30
N VAL A 69 7.70 1.37 -6.43
CA VAL A 69 8.58 1.02 -5.31
C VAL A 69 9.41 2.23 -4.89
N GLY A 70 9.51 2.43 -3.59
CA GLY A 70 10.39 3.42 -2.97
C GLY A 70 11.42 2.75 -2.05
N ARG A 71 12.10 3.57 -1.25
CA ARG A 71 13.00 3.10 -0.18
C ARG A 71 12.73 3.87 1.10
N LEU A 72 12.82 3.16 2.21
CA LEU A 72 12.90 3.79 3.52
C LEU A 72 14.29 4.46 3.67
N THR A 73 14.44 5.41 4.59
CA THR A 73 15.73 6.07 4.88
C THR A 73 16.82 5.08 5.30
N GLY A 74 16.45 3.94 5.89
CA GLY A 74 17.33 2.83 6.21
C GLY A 74 17.74 1.94 5.00
N GLY A 75 17.32 2.31 3.77
CA GLY A 75 17.66 1.62 2.52
C GLY A 75 16.75 0.43 2.17
N ALA A 76 15.89 -0.04 3.06
CA ALA A 76 14.96 -1.13 2.78
C ALA A 76 14.00 -0.77 1.63
N ILE A 77 13.73 -1.72 0.76
CA ILE A 77 12.77 -1.57 -0.34
C ILE A 77 11.37 -1.43 0.25
N PHE A 78 10.66 -0.36 -0.15
CA PHE A 78 9.28 -0.10 0.22
C PHE A 78 8.36 -0.32 -0.97
N ALA A 79 7.59 -1.40 -0.92
CA ALA A 79 6.62 -1.79 -1.93
C ALA A 79 5.19 -1.56 -1.40
N PRO A 80 4.61 -0.36 -1.61
CA PRO A 80 3.33 0.00 -0.98
C PRO A 80 2.18 -0.94 -1.35
N ASN A 81 2.02 -1.29 -2.64
CA ASN A 81 0.92 -2.15 -3.08
C ASN A 81 1.02 -3.56 -2.46
N TYR A 82 2.23 -4.04 -2.17
CA TYR A 82 2.42 -5.33 -1.51
C TYR A 82 1.81 -5.33 -0.10
N ILE A 83 2.10 -4.30 0.68
CA ILE A 83 1.59 -4.14 2.06
C ILE A 83 0.08 -3.89 2.04
N GLU A 84 -0.38 -3.00 1.16
CA GLU A 84 -1.79 -2.66 0.98
C GLU A 84 -2.62 -3.89 0.58
N ASN A 85 -2.11 -4.73 -0.31
CA ASN A 85 -2.78 -5.97 -0.69
C ASN A 85 -2.88 -6.95 0.48
N LYS A 86 -1.85 -7.07 1.34
CA LYS A 86 -1.95 -7.88 2.57
C LYS A 86 -3.03 -7.36 3.51
N LEU A 87 -3.15 -6.04 3.68
CA LEU A 87 -4.23 -5.44 4.47
C LEU A 87 -5.61 -5.75 3.86
N LYS A 88 -5.75 -5.66 2.54
CA LYS A 88 -7.02 -5.92 1.83
C LYS A 88 -7.44 -7.40 1.78
N PHE A 89 -6.62 -8.33 2.24
CA PHE A 89 -7.06 -9.71 2.48
C PHE A 89 -8.03 -9.83 3.65
N PHE A 90 -8.05 -8.86 4.55
CA PHE A 90 -9.02 -8.84 5.66
C PHE A 90 -10.34 -8.26 5.17
N PRO A 91 -11.47 -8.97 5.35
CA PRO A 91 -12.78 -8.50 4.89
C PRO A 91 -13.22 -7.17 5.54
N GLN A 92 -12.62 -6.80 6.67
CA GLN A 92 -12.88 -5.54 7.37
C GLN A 92 -12.24 -4.32 6.69
N ILE A 93 -11.27 -4.54 5.79
CA ILE A 93 -10.50 -3.48 5.15
C ILE A 93 -10.86 -3.40 3.68
N LYS A 94 -11.47 -2.30 3.27
CA LYS A 94 -11.85 -2.03 1.88
C LYS A 94 -10.70 -1.51 1.06
N GLU A 95 -9.94 -0.55 1.61
CA GLU A 95 -8.79 0.04 0.95
C GLU A 95 -7.73 0.44 1.99
N ALA A 96 -6.49 0.48 1.55
CA ALA A 96 -5.38 0.95 2.36
C ALA A 96 -4.41 1.77 1.49
N VAL A 97 -3.76 2.77 2.09
CA VAL A 97 -2.75 3.60 1.43
C VAL A 97 -1.54 3.69 2.34
N CYS A 98 -0.43 3.08 1.91
CA CYS A 98 0.82 3.07 2.66
C CYS A 98 1.77 4.18 2.21
N PHE A 99 2.42 4.80 3.16
CA PHE A 99 3.44 5.84 3.01
C PHE A 99 4.74 5.37 3.65
N GLY A 100 5.89 5.62 3.02
CA GLY A 100 7.18 5.15 3.55
C GLY A 100 8.38 5.63 2.72
N HIS A 101 8.18 6.06 1.47
CA HIS A 101 9.28 6.53 0.62
C HIS A 101 9.99 7.71 1.27
N GLU A 102 11.32 7.61 1.43
CA GLU A 102 12.18 8.59 2.11
C GLU A 102 11.78 8.88 3.57
N ARG A 103 11.10 7.93 4.22
CA ARG A 103 10.72 8.00 5.64
C ARG A 103 11.39 6.87 6.44
N GLU A 104 11.48 7.04 7.75
CA GLU A 104 12.08 6.03 8.64
C GLU A 104 11.21 4.79 8.78
N ASN A 105 9.90 4.95 8.70
CA ASN A 105 8.92 3.91 8.95
C ASN A 105 7.80 3.93 7.90
N VAL A 106 7.08 2.83 7.78
CA VAL A 106 5.83 2.77 7.04
C VAL A 106 4.67 3.20 7.94
N CYS A 107 3.83 4.11 7.42
CA CYS A 107 2.56 4.48 8.02
C CYS A 107 1.42 4.19 7.04
N ALA A 108 0.19 4.02 7.53
CA ALA A 108 -0.94 3.65 6.68
C ALA A 108 -2.21 4.46 6.99
N PHE A 109 -2.94 4.82 5.94
CA PHE A 109 -4.37 5.09 6.02
C PHE A 109 -5.14 3.80 5.74
N VAL A 110 -6.24 3.59 6.44
CA VAL A 110 -7.11 2.44 6.25
C VAL A 110 -8.54 2.92 6.04
N ASN A 111 -9.22 2.41 5.03
CA ASN A 111 -10.67 2.49 4.92
C ASN A 111 -11.27 1.16 5.38
N ILE A 112 -12.23 1.21 6.28
CA ILE A 112 -13.01 0.04 6.65
C ILE A 112 -13.99 -0.33 5.53
N ASP A 113 -14.28 -1.63 5.38
CA ASP A 113 -15.44 -2.06 4.62
C ASP A 113 -16.69 -1.84 5.48
N PHE A 114 -17.51 -0.87 5.07
CA PHE A 114 -18.65 -0.42 5.86
C PHE A 114 -19.68 -1.53 6.11
N GLU A 115 -19.90 -2.40 5.14
CA GLU A 115 -20.84 -3.52 5.27
C GLU A 115 -20.28 -4.60 6.22
N ALA A 116 -19.04 -5.03 5.98
CA ALA A 116 -18.41 -6.07 6.79
C ALA A 116 -18.23 -5.66 8.26
N VAL A 117 -17.75 -4.42 8.49
CA VAL A 117 -17.56 -3.89 9.85
C VAL A 117 -18.90 -3.56 10.52
N GLY A 118 -19.89 -3.07 9.76
CA GLY A 118 -21.24 -2.85 10.24
C GLY A 118 -21.91 -4.16 10.74
N ASN A 119 -21.85 -5.21 9.92
CA ASN A 119 -22.33 -6.55 10.31
C ASN A 119 -21.59 -7.11 11.53
N TRP A 120 -20.30 -6.82 11.67
CA TRP A 120 -19.54 -7.19 12.86
C TRP A 120 -19.99 -6.39 14.07
N ALA A 121 -20.16 -5.06 13.94
CA ALA A 121 -20.62 -4.18 15.02
C ALA A 121 -22.00 -4.58 15.54
N GLU A 122 -22.94 -4.91 14.66
CA GLU A 122 -24.27 -5.39 15.02
C GLU A 122 -24.21 -6.68 15.86
N ARG A 123 -23.36 -7.63 15.46
CA ARG A 123 -23.14 -8.87 16.24
C ARG A 123 -22.53 -8.63 17.61
N GLN A 124 -21.77 -7.53 17.77
CA GLN A 124 -21.22 -7.10 19.05
C GLN A 124 -22.18 -6.21 19.87
N GLY A 125 -23.38 -5.90 19.33
CA GLY A 125 -24.31 -4.95 19.95
C GLY A 125 -23.79 -3.52 20.02
N LEU A 126 -22.87 -3.14 19.10
CA LEU A 126 -22.26 -1.82 19.04
C LEU A 126 -23.11 -0.90 18.14
N PRO A 127 -23.80 0.10 18.71
CA PRO A 127 -24.60 1.03 17.93
C PRO A 127 -23.69 2.03 17.18
N TYR A 128 -24.10 2.38 15.96
CA TYR A 128 -23.46 3.43 15.16
C TYR A 128 -24.49 4.15 14.25
N SER A 129 -24.20 5.37 13.85
CA SER A 129 -25.09 6.21 13.05
C SER A 129 -24.67 6.37 11.58
N GLY A 130 -23.50 5.83 11.19
CA GLY A 130 -22.98 5.92 9.83
C GLY A 130 -21.46 5.66 9.80
N TYR A 131 -20.84 5.87 8.62
CA TYR A 131 -19.44 5.53 8.40
C TYR A 131 -18.49 6.23 9.37
N VAL A 132 -18.61 7.57 9.52
CA VAL A 132 -17.72 8.38 10.39
C VAL A 132 -17.77 7.90 11.83
N ASP A 133 -18.98 7.67 12.34
CA ASP A 133 -19.17 7.18 13.69
C ASP A 133 -18.63 5.77 13.87
N LEU A 134 -18.92 4.85 12.94
CA LEU A 134 -18.42 3.49 12.98
C LEU A 134 -16.88 3.43 12.93
N ALA A 135 -16.26 4.18 11.99
CA ALA A 135 -14.82 4.25 11.79
C ALA A 135 -14.05 4.81 13.01
N SER A 136 -14.72 5.63 13.84
CA SER A 136 -14.13 6.23 15.03
C SER A 136 -14.29 5.41 16.31
N LYS A 137 -15.10 4.33 16.28
CA LYS A 137 -15.34 3.51 17.50
C LYS A 137 -14.05 2.85 17.96
N PRO A 138 -13.72 2.93 19.26
CA PRO A 138 -12.52 2.26 19.80
C PRO A 138 -12.45 0.78 19.46
N GLN A 139 -13.57 0.06 19.51
CA GLN A 139 -13.64 -1.37 19.19
C GLN A 139 -13.32 -1.66 17.72
N VAL A 140 -13.71 -0.75 16.81
CA VAL A 140 -13.37 -0.87 15.39
C VAL A 140 -11.90 -0.57 15.17
N LEU A 141 -11.36 0.44 15.86
CA LEU A 141 -9.92 0.73 15.82
C LEU A 141 -9.08 -0.44 16.34
N ASP A 142 -9.54 -1.13 17.38
CA ASP A 142 -8.89 -2.32 17.92
C ASP A 142 -8.98 -3.51 16.93
N LEU A 143 -10.13 -3.69 16.26
CA LEU A 143 -10.31 -4.68 15.19
C LEU A 143 -9.32 -4.44 14.03
N ILE A 144 -9.15 -3.20 13.60
CA ILE A 144 -8.20 -2.85 12.53
C ILE A 144 -6.75 -2.98 13.03
N ALA A 145 -6.47 -2.64 14.30
CA ALA A 145 -5.14 -2.85 14.90
C ALA A 145 -4.75 -4.33 14.89
N ASP A 146 -5.69 -5.24 15.11
CA ASP A 146 -5.45 -6.69 15.00
C ASP A 146 -5.11 -7.12 13.57
N CYS A 147 -5.79 -6.56 12.55
CA CYS A 147 -5.45 -6.81 11.14
C CYS A 147 -4.02 -6.33 10.83
N VAL A 148 -3.69 -5.10 11.24
CA VAL A 148 -2.35 -4.52 11.04
C VAL A 148 -1.28 -5.35 11.76
N ARG A 149 -1.54 -5.81 12.97
CA ARG A 149 -0.63 -6.68 13.73
C ARG A 149 -0.33 -7.99 13.00
N GLN A 150 -1.36 -8.61 12.40
CA GLN A 150 -1.18 -9.83 11.62
C GLN A 150 -0.34 -9.58 10.35
N VAL A 151 -0.60 -8.48 9.62
CA VAL A 151 0.23 -8.08 8.47
C VAL A 151 1.68 -7.85 8.91
N ASN A 152 1.90 -7.17 10.03
CA ASN A 152 3.24 -6.93 10.57
C ASN A 152 3.95 -8.25 10.93
N ALA A 153 3.24 -9.24 11.49
CA ALA A 153 3.81 -10.57 11.77
C ALA A 153 4.23 -11.27 10.49
N ASP A 154 3.42 -11.21 9.42
CA ASP A 154 3.76 -11.76 8.12
C ASP A 154 4.98 -11.08 7.52
N LEU A 155 5.02 -9.73 7.56
CA LEU A 155 6.15 -8.95 7.04
C LEU A 155 7.45 -9.22 7.81
N ALA A 156 7.36 -9.42 9.13
CA ALA A 156 8.53 -9.78 9.96
C ALA A 156 9.12 -11.14 9.60
N ALA A 157 8.26 -12.09 9.23
CA ALA A 157 8.66 -13.45 8.83
C ALA A 157 9.18 -13.54 7.39
N GLU A 158 8.96 -12.50 6.58
CA GLU A 158 9.34 -12.49 5.17
C GLU A 158 10.72 -11.87 4.96
N GLU A 159 11.60 -12.59 4.26
CA GLU A 159 12.92 -12.10 3.91
C GLU A 159 12.86 -10.79 3.13
N GLY A 160 13.61 -9.79 3.58
CA GLY A 160 13.67 -8.45 2.98
C GLY A 160 12.50 -7.53 3.32
N MET A 161 11.46 -8.00 4.04
CA MET A 161 10.25 -7.22 4.35
C MET A 161 10.15 -6.76 5.80
N ALA A 162 10.93 -7.30 6.71
CA ALA A 162 10.84 -7.02 8.15
C ALA A 162 10.93 -5.52 8.50
N ALA A 163 11.71 -4.73 7.77
CA ALA A 163 11.84 -3.29 7.97
C ALA A 163 10.61 -2.51 7.49
N THR A 164 9.71 -3.11 6.71
CA THR A 164 8.54 -2.45 6.11
C THR A 164 7.27 -2.64 6.91
N GLN A 165 7.37 -3.11 8.14
CA GLN A 165 6.25 -3.20 9.06
C GLN A 165 5.63 -1.83 9.29
N ILE A 166 4.31 -1.79 9.33
CA ILE A 166 3.54 -0.56 9.62
C ILE A 166 3.82 -0.13 11.07
N ALA A 167 4.31 1.08 11.23
CA ALA A 167 4.59 1.65 12.56
C ALA A 167 3.36 2.33 13.15
N ARG A 168 2.61 3.06 12.32
CA ARG A 168 1.42 3.81 12.74
C ARG A 168 0.36 3.80 11.65
N PHE A 169 -0.89 3.86 12.05
CA PHE A 169 -2.02 3.93 11.13
C PHE A 169 -3.16 4.79 11.71
N LEU A 170 -4.05 5.20 10.82
CA LEU A 170 -5.34 5.77 11.16
C LEU A 170 -6.43 5.23 10.22
N VAL A 171 -7.68 5.27 10.69
CA VAL A 171 -8.85 4.94 9.87
C VAL A 171 -9.43 6.25 9.34
N LEU A 172 -9.58 6.35 8.02
CA LEU A 172 -10.14 7.52 7.37
C LEU A 172 -11.63 7.69 7.71
N HIS A 173 -12.08 8.94 7.81
CA HIS A 173 -13.45 9.32 8.15
C HIS A 173 -14.45 9.14 6.99
N LYS A 174 -13.98 8.84 5.80
CA LYS A 174 -14.78 8.52 4.62
C LYS A 174 -14.04 7.49 3.75
N GLU A 175 -14.77 6.79 2.91
CA GLU A 175 -14.16 5.97 1.87
C GLU A 175 -13.48 6.83 0.82
N LEU A 176 -12.41 6.29 0.22
CA LEU A 176 -11.81 6.91 -0.96
C LEU A 176 -12.75 6.77 -2.15
N ASP A 177 -12.90 7.84 -2.92
CA ASP A 177 -13.89 7.95 -3.97
C ASP A 177 -13.27 8.37 -5.31
N PRO A 178 -13.70 7.78 -6.47
CA PRO A 178 -13.28 8.22 -7.79
C PRO A 178 -13.74 9.65 -8.14
N ASP A 179 -14.91 10.08 -7.67
CA ASP A 179 -15.47 11.40 -7.95
C ASP A 179 -14.71 12.52 -7.23
N ASP A 180 -14.05 12.15 -6.12
CA ASP A 180 -13.12 13.01 -5.38
C ASP A 180 -11.68 12.93 -5.91
N ASP A 181 -11.44 12.28 -7.05
CA ASP A 181 -10.13 12.06 -7.66
C ASP A 181 -9.15 11.20 -6.82
N GLU A 182 -9.61 10.54 -5.78
CA GLU A 182 -8.78 9.71 -4.89
C GLU A 182 -8.47 8.34 -5.49
N LEU A 183 -9.38 7.85 -6.31
CA LEU A 183 -9.25 6.61 -7.07
C LEU A 183 -9.31 6.90 -8.57
N THR A 184 -8.71 6.02 -9.35
CA THR A 184 -8.93 5.98 -10.81
C THR A 184 -10.31 5.38 -11.12
N ARG A 185 -10.77 5.52 -12.38
CA ARG A 185 -11.99 4.84 -12.87
C ARG A 185 -11.94 3.31 -12.71
N THR A 186 -10.73 2.72 -12.64
CA THR A 186 -10.51 1.30 -12.38
C THR A 186 -10.28 1.00 -10.89
N ARG A 187 -10.64 1.93 -9.99
CA ARG A 187 -10.53 1.83 -8.54
C ARG A 187 -9.11 1.61 -8.02
N LYS A 188 -8.09 2.12 -8.71
CA LYS A 188 -6.71 2.14 -8.20
C LYS A 188 -6.46 3.44 -7.46
N VAL A 189 -5.86 3.36 -6.28
CA VAL A 189 -5.50 4.52 -5.46
C VAL A 189 -4.54 5.45 -6.20
N ARG A 190 -4.87 6.74 -6.24
CA ARG A 190 -3.98 7.81 -6.73
C ARG A 190 -3.13 8.33 -5.56
N ARG A 191 -2.15 7.51 -5.14
CA ARG A 191 -1.37 7.71 -3.89
C ARG A 191 -0.84 9.12 -3.72
N LYS A 192 -0.24 9.70 -4.77
CA LYS A 192 0.28 11.07 -4.71
C LYS A 192 -0.85 12.07 -4.41
N PHE A 193 -1.97 11.96 -5.11
CA PHE A 193 -3.12 12.83 -4.88
C PHE A 193 -3.68 12.67 -3.46
N VAL A 194 -3.81 11.44 -2.98
CA VAL A 194 -4.25 11.15 -1.61
C VAL A 194 -3.26 11.73 -0.59
N ALA A 195 -1.96 11.58 -0.82
CA ALA A 195 -0.93 12.17 0.05
C ALA A 195 -1.03 13.70 0.13
N ASP A 196 -1.22 14.36 -1.02
CA ASP A 196 -1.34 15.82 -1.10
C ASP A 196 -2.65 16.31 -0.45
N LYS A 197 -3.79 15.65 -0.76
CA LYS A 197 -5.12 16.00 -0.21
C LYS A 197 -5.19 15.83 1.31
N TYR A 198 -4.56 14.79 1.82
CA TYR A 198 -4.54 14.44 3.24
C TYR A 198 -3.19 14.73 3.92
N ALA A 199 -2.43 15.72 3.43
CA ALA A 199 -1.08 16.02 3.91
C ALA A 199 -1.03 16.23 5.43
N VAL A 200 -2.03 16.90 6.01
CA VAL A 200 -2.14 17.11 7.46
C VAL A 200 -2.19 15.79 8.26
N LEU A 201 -2.84 14.77 7.70
CA LEU A 201 -2.92 13.43 8.33
C LEU A 201 -1.60 12.67 8.16
N VAL A 202 -0.96 12.79 6.99
CA VAL A 202 0.37 12.20 6.75
C VAL A 202 1.39 12.81 7.72
N ASP A 203 1.41 14.13 7.86
CA ASP A 203 2.30 14.83 8.79
C ASP A 203 2.03 14.44 10.25
N ALA A 204 0.77 14.25 10.64
CA ALA A 204 0.39 13.80 11.99
C ALA A 204 0.87 12.37 12.27
N LEU A 205 0.79 11.45 11.29
CA LEU A 205 1.32 10.09 11.41
C LEU A 205 2.81 10.09 11.74
N TYR A 206 3.59 10.90 11.02
CA TYR A 206 5.06 11.00 11.24
C TYR A 206 5.44 11.94 12.37
N GLY A 207 4.58 12.91 12.71
CA GLY A 207 4.80 13.87 13.79
C GLY A 207 4.57 13.34 15.22
N GLY A 208 4.15 12.07 15.37
CA GLY A 208 3.95 11.46 16.68
C GLY A 208 2.67 11.89 17.39
N LEU A 209 1.72 12.54 16.70
CA LEU A 209 0.44 12.96 17.28
C LEU A 209 -0.44 11.74 17.61
N GLY A 210 -1.26 11.85 18.67
CA GLY A 210 -2.22 10.80 19.05
C GLY A 210 -3.54 10.88 18.27
N GLU A 211 -3.85 12.06 17.70
CA GLU A 211 -5.05 12.31 16.89
C GLU A 211 -4.83 13.53 16.01
N GLN A 212 -5.64 13.66 14.95
CA GLN A 212 -5.61 14.82 14.06
C GLN A 212 -7.03 15.17 13.60
N PHE A 213 -7.39 16.45 13.72
CA PHE A 213 -8.59 16.99 13.10
C PHE A 213 -8.39 17.17 11.60
N ILE A 214 -9.44 16.83 10.84
CA ILE A 214 -9.50 17.07 9.40
C ILE A 214 -10.89 17.52 8.98
N GLU A 215 -10.95 18.40 8.00
CA GLU A 215 -12.15 18.74 7.24
C GLU A 215 -11.86 18.51 5.76
N THR A 216 -12.69 17.69 5.11
CA THR A 216 -12.51 17.31 3.71
C THR A 216 -13.74 17.72 2.91
N GLN A 217 -13.52 18.41 1.79
CA GLN A 217 -14.58 18.67 0.81
C GLN A 217 -14.92 17.37 0.09
N VAL A 218 -16.21 17.10 -0.05
CA VAL A 218 -16.74 15.93 -0.76
C VAL A 218 -17.73 16.39 -1.83
N LYS A 219 -17.74 15.67 -2.95
CA LYS A 219 -18.75 15.83 -3.99
C LYS A 219 -19.77 14.71 -3.86
N PHE A 220 -21.04 15.07 -3.83
CA PHE A 220 -22.14 14.12 -3.83
C PHE A 220 -22.53 13.74 -5.26
N GLU A 221 -23.11 12.56 -5.45
CA GLU A 221 -23.58 12.05 -6.76
C GLU A 221 -24.55 13.01 -7.47
N ASP A 222 -25.27 13.85 -6.74
CA ASP A 222 -26.17 14.87 -7.27
C ASP A 222 -25.46 16.17 -7.68
N GLY A 223 -24.12 16.19 -7.63
CA GLY A 223 -23.27 17.33 -8.01
C GLY A 223 -23.13 18.42 -6.95
N ARG A 224 -23.78 18.27 -5.79
CA ARG A 224 -23.58 19.19 -4.65
C ARG A 224 -22.23 18.93 -4.01
N SER A 225 -21.65 19.98 -3.43
CA SER A 225 -20.46 19.87 -2.58
C SER A 225 -20.84 20.02 -1.11
N GLY A 226 -20.19 19.29 -0.25
CA GLY A 226 -20.31 19.40 1.19
C GLY A 226 -18.97 19.22 1.86
N SER A 227 -18.91 19.35 3.18
CA SER A 227 -17.71 19.00 3.94
C SER A 227 -18.02 17.90 4.95
N VAL A 228 -17.05 17.03 5.17
CA VAL A 228 -17.04 16.03 6.24
C VAL A 228 -15.85 16.32 7.12
N SER A 229 -16.10 16.48 8.42
CA SER A 229 -15.03 16.74 9.40
C SER A 229 -15.03 15.68 10.50
N ALA A 230 -13.84 15.34 10.98
CA ALA A 230 -13.66 14.44 12.09
C ALA A 230 -12.30 14.65 12.76
N THR A 231 -12.19 14.28 14.04
CA THR A 231 -10.91 14.08 14.71
C THR A 231 -10.57 12.59 14.63
N LEU A 232 -9.49 12.26 13.94
CA LEU A 232 -9.09 10.87 13.67
C LEU A 232 -8.03 10.43 14.66
N PRO A 233 -8.30 9.40 15.49
CA PRO A 233 -7.29 8.79 16.33
C PRO A 233 -6.19 8.15 15.49
N ILE A 234 -4.94 8.34 15.93
CA ILE A 234 -3.76 7.70 15.34
C ILE A 234 -3.29 6.62 16.30
N ARG A 235 -3.09 5.41 15.79
CA ARG A 235 -2.67 4.25 16.56
C ARG A 235 -1.24 3.84 16.22
N ASP A 236 -0.45 3.59 17.24
CA ASP A 236 0.81 2.88 17.08
C ASP A 236 0.52 1.39 16.84
N ALA A 237 1.18 0.81 15.85
CA ALA A 237 1.02 -0.59 15.51
C ALA A 237 2.07 -1.45 16.20
N GLN A 238 1.66 -2.63 16.66
CA GLN A 238 2.61 -3.61 17.18
C GLN A 238 3.50 -4.11 16.06
N ARG A 239 4.82 -3.98 16.26
CA ARG A 239 5.85 -4.54 15.36
C ARG A 239 6.47 -5.77 16.00
N HIS A 240 6.96 -6.68 15.17
CA HIS A 240 7.59 -7.94 15.56
C HIS A 240 9.09 -7.86 15.30
N ALA A 241 9.88 -8.55 16.11
CA ALA A 241 11.30 -8.73 15.84
C ALA A 241 11.49 -9.54 14.55
N ALA A 242 12.50 -9.16 13.75
CA ALA A 242 12.91 -9.86 12.53
C ALA A 242 13.69 -11.11 12.88
#